data_464df08b9d8cfdc7402d7078ed632094
#
_entry.id   464df08b9d8cfdc7402d7078ed632094
#
_cell.length_a   1.000
_cell.length_b   1.000
_cell.length_c   1.000
_cell.angle_alpha   90.00
_cell.angle_beta   90.00
_cell.angle_gamma   90.00
#
_symmetry.space_group_name_H-M   'P 1'
#
loop_
_entity.id
_entity.type
_entity.pdbx_description
1 polymer ?
#
loop_
_entity_poly.entity_id
_entity_poly.type
_entity_poly.pdbx_seq_one_letter_code
_entity_poly.pdbx_strand_id
1 'polypeptide(L)'
;MSEYVNRPATPDMFYDDMVKQSVFYGIELLAENNKPGIVNYFENNGFSHYLMDRPPMTHTESSKRQKEKGIPMSGEQPRTLAVETTETYVYKNTGLNYDDGTYGNVFFPKLLKCWIKFNPQKWTDYDEFVGAALCLLAKDRYVRTKSAKSGREVSRYIKSYKRKR
;
A
#
# COMPACT_ATOMS: atom_id res chain seq x y z
N MET A 1 3.59 -5.70 -10.46
CA MET A 1 3.43 -5.71 -8.99
C MET A 1 4.71 -6.24 -8.39
N SER A 2 5.22 -5.64 -7.32
CA SER A 2 6.41 -6.11 -6.59
C SER A 2 6.04 -6.43 -5.14
N GLU A 3 6.73 -7.40 -4.54
CA GLU A 3 6.58 -7.76 -3.13
C GLU A 3 7.89 -7.41 -2.40
N TYR A 4 7.77 -6.72 -1.27
CA TYR A 4 8.88 -6.45 -0.37
C TYR A 4 8.55 -7.01 1.00
N VAL A 5 9.26 -8.05 1.40
CA VAL A 5 9.12 -8.69 2.72
C VAL A 5 10.48 -8.66 3.40
N ASN A 6 10.66 -7.71 4.30
CA ASN A 6 11.89 -7.56 5.07
C ASN A 6 11.59 -7.05 6.47
N ARG A 7 12.47 -7.33 7.40
CA ARG A 7 12.42 -6.82 8.77
C ARG A 7 13.77 -6.17 9.10
N PRO A 8 14.01 -4.95 8.62
CA PRO A 8 15.28 -4.26 8.90
C PRO A 8 15.43 -3.94 10.39
N ALA A 9 16.65 -3.61 10.80
CA ALA A 9 17.00 -3.40 12.21
C ALA A 9 16.25 -2.23 12.85
N THR A 10 15.84 -1.23 12.07
CA THR A 10 15.07 -0.07 12.54
C THR A 10 13.89 0.22 11.63
N PRO A 11 12.79 0.80 12.16
CA PRO A 11 11.67 1.26 11.35
C PRO A 11 12.08 2.27 10.27
N ASP A 12 13.02 3.16 10.55
CA ASP A 12 13.48 4.18 9.62
C ASP A 12 14.13 3.57 8.36
N MET A 13 14.84 2.44 8.52
CA MET A 13 15.39 1.71 7.37
C MET A 13 14.26 1.17 6.47
N PHE A 14 13.19 0.67 7.07
CA PHE A 14 12.02 0.23 6.32
C PHE A 14 11.35 1.41 5.59
N TYR A 15 11.17 2.53 6.28
CA TYR A 15 10.55 3.73 5.68
C TYR A 15 11.39 4.30 4.53
N ASP A 16 12.70 4.27 4.67
CA ASP A 16 13.64 4.68 3.61
C ASP A 16 13.53 3.77 2.37
N ASP A 17 13.41 2.46 2.57
CA ASP A 17 13.18 1.51 1.49
C ASP A 17 11.83 1.74 0.79
N MET A 18 10.78 2.11 1.52
CA MET A 18 9.48 2.48 0.94
C MET A 18 9.58 3.77 0.12
N VAL A 19 10.32 4.78 0.59
CA VAL A 19 10.61 5.99 -0.19
C VAL A 19 11.33 5.63 -1.48
N LYS A 20 12.39 4.79 -1.40
CA LYS A 20 13.14 4.33 -2.59
C LYS A 20 12.24 3.66 -3.61
N GLN A 21 11.35 2.77 -3.16
CA GLN A 21 10.40 2.10 -4.05
C GLN A 21 9.43 3.09 -4.68
N SER A 22 8.85 4.00 -3.90
CA SER A 22 7.93 5.02 -4.40
C SER A 22 8.59 5.90 -5.46
N VAL A 23 9.84 6.33 -5.22
CA VAL A 23 10.61 7.13 -6.17
C VAL A 23 10.98 6.33 -7.42
N PHE A 24 11.45 5.08 -7.26
CA PHE A 24 11.90 4.24 -8.36
C PHE A 24 10.76 3.90 -9.32
N TYR A 25 9.61 3.53 -8.78
CA TYR A 25 8.45 3.17 -9.59
C TYR A 25 7.57 4.37 -9.97
N GLY A 26 7.80 5.56 -9.39
CA GLY A 26 6.94 6.74 -9.59
C GLY A 26 5.52 6.53 -9.08
N ILE A 27 5.34 5.79 -7.98
CA ILE A 27 4.04 5.40 -7.44
C ILE A 27 3.79 6.03 -6.07
N GLU A 28 2.52 6.29 -5.78
CA GLU A 28 2.09 6.68 -4.45
C GLU A 28 1.88 5.45 -3.56
N LEU A 29 2.13 5.61 -2.27
CA LEU A 29 1.96 4.60 -1.24
C LEU A 29 0.67 4.86 -0.45
N LEU A 30 -0.25 3.91 -0.40
CA LEU A 30 -1.32 3.90 0.58
C LEU A 30 -0.80 3.20 1.85
N ALA A 31 -0.44 3.99 2.83
CA ALA A 31 0.10 3.49 4.09
C ALA A 31 -1.01 3.09 5.08
N GLU A 32 -0.77 2.05 5.87
CA GLU A 32 -1.52 1.83 7.10
C GLU A 32 -1.16 2.92 8.12
N ASN A 33 -2.17 3.66 8.62
CA ASN A 33 -1.98 4.80 9.49
C ASN A 33 -2.47 4.55 10.93
N ASN A 34 -2.40 3.32 11.42
CA ASN A 34 -2.63 3.02 12.84
C ASN A 34 -1.51 3.58 13.72
N LYS A 35 -0.31 3.66 13.16
CA LYS A 35 0.87 4.28 13.76
C LYS A 35 1.46 5.24 12.75
N PRO A 36 1.54 6.55 13.02
CA PRO A 36 1.90 7.56 12.03
C PRO A 36 3.38 7.58 11.63
N GLY A 37 4.19 6.61 12.06
CA GLY A 37 5.63 6.61 11.83
C GLY A 37 6.04 6.76 10.37
N ILE A 38 5.46 5.94 9.48
CA ILE A 38 5.78 6.01 8.05
C ILE A 38 5.28 7.32 7.41
N VAL A 39 4.10 7.80 7.81
CA VAL A 39 3.54 9.06 7.31
C VAL A 39 4.44 10.22 7.72
N ASN A 40 4.79 10.31 9.01
CA ASN A 40 5.69 11.33 9.54
C ASN A 40 7.07 11.27 8.87
N TYR A 41 7.60 10.07 8.61
CA TYR A 41 8.88 9.93 7.93
C TYR A 41 8.86 10.51 6.52
N PHE A 42 7.82 10.22 5.75
CA PHE A 42 7.67 10.76 4.39
C PHE A 42 7.50 12.28 4.40
N GLU A 43 6.70 12.82 5.33
CA GLU A 43 6.47 14.25 5.47
C GLU A 43 7.74 15.01 5.89
N ASN A 44 8.42 14.54 6.93
CA ASN A 44 9.63 15.17 7.45
C ASN A 44 10.82 15.14 6.46
N ASN A 45 10.82 14.17 5.54
CA ASN A 45 11.86 14.07 4.52
C ASN A 45 11.46 14.67 3.15
N GLY A 46 10.28 15.32 3.04
CA GLY A 46 9.82 16.00 1.83
C GLY A 46 9.23 15.09 0.75
N PHE A 47 8.83 13.88 1.12
CA PHE A 47 8.24 12.88 0.22
C PHE A 47 6.72 12.72 0.39
N SER A 48 6.05 13.66 1.04
CA SER A 48 4.60 13.61 1.30
C SER A 48 3.75 13.44 0.04
N HIS A 49 4.25 13.87 -1.11
CA HIS A 49 3.60 13.74 -2.41
C HIS A 49 3.55 12.28 -2.93
N TYR A 50 4.32 11.38 -2.33
CA TYR A 50 4.23 9.94 -2.56
C TYR A 50 3.27 9.23 -1.60
N LEU A 51 2.64 9.95 -0.68
CA LEU A 51 1.61 9.38 0.18
C LEU A 51 0.23 9.62 -0.40
N MET A 52 -0.55 8.56 -0.52
CA MET A 52 -1.95 8.65 -0.90
C MET A 52 -2.78 9.26 0.24
N ASP A 53 -3.75 10.09 -0.14
CA ASP A 53 -4.80 10.49 0.78
C ASP A 53 -5.71 9.28 1.08
N ARG A 54 -6.34 9.31 2.23
CA ARG A 54 -7.31 8.31 2.63
C ARG A 54 -8.39 8.12 1.55
N PRO A 55 -8.68 6.88 1.11
CA PRO A 55 -9.70 6.63 0.11
C PRO A 55 -11.09 7.09 0.59
N PRO A 56 -11.89 7.77 -0.27
CA PRO A 56 -13.20 8.33 0.13
C PRO A 56 -14.17 7.31 0.74
N MET A 57 -14.14 6.06 0.26
CA MET A 57 -14.97 4.96 0.73
C MET A 57 -14.71 4.55 2.19
N THR A 58 -13.57 4.98 2.73
CA THR A 58 -13.16 4.68 4.12
C THR A 58 -13.33 5.89 5.05
N HIS A 59 -13.86 7.00 4.53
CA HIS A 59 -14.06 8.20 5.34
C HIS A 59 -15.22 8.02 6.31
N THR A 60 -14.98 8.37 7.58
CA THR A 60 -16.04 8.65 8.56
C THR A 60 -16.46 10.11 8.45
N GLU A 61 -17.58 10.48 9.04
CA GLU A 61 -18.06 11.89 9.05
C GLU A 61 -17.00 12.84 9.67
N SER A 62 -16.26 12.39 10.67
CA SER A 62 -15.18 13.17 11.28
C SER A 62 -13.96 13.31 10.38
N SER A 63 -13.63 12.32 9.56
CA SER A 63 -12.44 12.32 8.70
C SER A 63 -12.65 13.05 7.36
N LYS A 64 -13.89 13.36 6.98
CA LYS A 64 -14.20 14.14 5.77
C LYS A 64 -13.63 15.55 5.81
N ARG A 65 -13.33 16.07 6.99
CA ARG A 65 -12.83 17.44 7.18
C ARG A 65 -11.31 17.56 7.11
N GLN A 66 -10.58 16.45 7.16
CA GLN A 66 -9.12 16.44 7.13
C GLN A 66 -8.63 15.57 5.98
N LYS A 67 -7.67 16.10 5.21
CA LYS A 67 -6.91 15.30 4.23
C LYS A 67 -5.90 14.42 4.98
N GLU A 68 -6.38 13.34 5.54
CA GLU A 68 -5.51 12.37 6.20
C GLU A 68 -4.76 11.53 5.17
N LYS A 69 -3.48 11.30 5.42
CA LYS A 69 -2.66 10.36 4.65
C LYS A 69 -2.83 8.95 5.17
N GLY A 70 -2.93 7.99 4.24
CA GLY A 70 -3.08 6.58 4.60
C GLY A 70 -4.47 6.22 5.11
N ILE A 71 -4.61 5.01 5.62
CA ILE A 71 -5.87 4.44 6.10
C ILE A 71 -5.67 3.76 7.46
N PRO A 72 -6.49 4.08 8.49
CA PRO A 72 -6.45 3.35 9.75
C PRO A 72 -7.19 2.00 9.61
N MET A 73 -6.45 0.89 9.75
CA MET A 73 -7.00 -0.47 9.66
C MET A 73 -7.47 -1.01 11.03
N SER A 74 -7.51 -0.17 12.06
CA SER A 74 -8.02 -0.56 13.39
C SER A 74 -9.55 -0.64 13.48
N GLY A 75 -10.26 0.08 12.59
CA GLY A 75 -11.72 0.09 12.56
C GLY A 75 -12.31 -1.11 11.85
N GLU A 76 -13.57 -1.46 12.19
CA GLU A 76 -14.31 -2.55 11.55
C GLU A 76 -14.59 -2.26 10.07
N GLN A 77 -15.07 -1.06 9.75
CA GLN A 77 -15.41 -0.68 8.37
C GLN A 77 -14.23 -0.82 7.38
N PRO A 78 -13.03 -0.28 7.64
CA PRO A 78 -11.88 -0.49 6.75
C PRO A 78 -11.48 -1.96 6.62
N ARG A 79 -11.60 -2.76 7.68
CA ARG A 79 -11.31 -4.19 7.65
C ARG A 79 -12.30 -4.96 6.78
N THR A 80 -13.60 -4.71 6.95
CA THR A 80 -14.64 -5.31 6.13
C THR A 80 -14.43 -4.98 4.65
N LEU A 81 -14.18 -3.71 4.34
CA LEU A 81 -13.90 -3.26 2.97
C LEU A 81 -12.66 -3.94 2.38
N ALA A 82 -11.60 -4.13 3.18
CA ALA A 82 -10.39 -4.81 2.75
C ALA A 82 -10.64 -6.27 2.41
N VAL A 83 -11.44 -6.97 3.22
CA VAL A 83 -11.86 -8.36 2.96
C VAL A 83 -12.68 -8.45 1.68
N GLU A 84 -13.76 -7.67 1.56
CA GLU A 84 -14.63 -7.65 0.39
C GLU A 84 -13.89 -7.33 -0.91
N THR A 85 -12.97 -6.35 -0.86
CA THR A 85 -12.16 -5.96 -2.02
C THR A 85 -11.22 -7.09 -2.42
N THR A 86 -10.61 -7.77 -1.43
CA THR A 86 -9.72 -8.90 -1.68
C THR A 86 -10.48 -10.11 -2.24
N GLU A 87 -11.61 -10.46 -1.66
CA GLU A 87 -12.48 -11.55 -2.14
C GLU A 87 -12.93 -11.29 -3.58
N THR A 88 -13.38 -10.06 -3.88
CA THR A 88 -13.78 -9.66 -5.23
C THR A 88 -12.61 -9.79 -6.21
N TYR A 89 -11.41 -9.39 -5.79
CA TYR A 89 -10.21 -9.51 -6.63
C TYR A 89 -9.85 -10.98 -6.87
N VAL A 90 -9.84 -11.80 -5.83
CA VAL A 90 -9.58 -13.25 -5.92
C VAL A 90 -10.58 -13.89 -6.87
N TYR A 91 -11.87 -13.65 -6.67
CA TYR A 91 -12.92 -14.20 -7.52
C TYR A 91 -12.75 -13.87 -9.00
N LYS A 92 -12.40 -12.61 -9.29
CA LYS A 92 -12.24 -12.13 -10.68
C LYS A 92 -10.92 -12.53 -11.35
N ASN A 93 -9.86 -12.78 -10.58
CA ASN A 93 -8.50 -12.84 -11.14
C ASN A 93 -7.75 -14.14 -10.84
N THR A 94 -8.34 -15.11 -10.13
CA THR A 94 -7.67 -16.37 -9.78
C THR A 94 -8.18 -17.59 -10.56
N GLY A 95 -8.97 -17.37 -11.61
CA GLY A 95 -9.39 -18.42 -12.52
C GLY A 95 -10.56 -19.29 -12.02
N LEU A 96 -11.33 -18.80 -11.05
CA LEU A 96 -12.57 -19.46 -10.64
C LEU A 96 -13.66 -19.39 -11.73
N ASN A 97 -13.55 -18.44 -12.66
CA ASN A 97 -14.36 -18.31 -13.87
C ASN A 97 -13.56 -18.76 -15.09
N TYR A 98 -13.58 -20.05 -15.38
CA TYR A 98 -12.87 -20.63 -16.54
C TYR A 98 -13.36 -20.12 -17.90
N ASP A 99 -14.55 -19.53 -17.94
CA ASP A 99 -15.20 -19.14 -19.22
C ASP A 99 -14.70 -17.82 -19.79
N ASP A 100 -14.02 -16.96 -19.01
CA ASP A 100 -13.49 -15.68 -19.47
C ASP A 100 -11.98 -15.67 -19.74
N GLY A 101 -11.30 -16.80 -19.58
CA GLY A 101 -9.87 -16.95 -19.85
C GLY A 101 -8.95 -16.21 -18.88
N THR A 102 -9.47 -15.68 -17.78
CA THR A 102 -8.67 -15.02 -16.74
C THR A 102 -8.00 -16.02 -15.83
N TYR A 103 -6.82 -16.47 -16.21
CA TYR A 103 -5.96 -17.26 -15.34
C TYR A 103 -5.24 -16.36 -14.34
N GLY A 104 -5.00 -16.90 -13.15
CA GLY A 104 -4.48 -16.19 -11.99
C GLY A 104 -3.32 -15.25 -12.25
N ASN A 105 -3.52 -13.99 -11.89
CA ASN A 105 -2.53 -12.92 -12.05
C ASN A 105 -1.69 -12.67 -10.78
N VAL A 106 -1.81 -13.55 -9.79
CA VAL A 106 -1.08 -13.45 -8.52
C VAL A 106 0.01 -14.51 -8.48
N PHE A 107 1.27 -14.07 -8.55
CA PHE A 107 2.44 -14.94 -8.62
C PHE A 107 3.27 -14.96 -7.32
N PHE A 108 2.70 -14.53 -6.20
CA PHE A 108 3.37 -14.47 -4.92
C PHE A 108 2.96 -15.64 -4.02
N PRO A 109 3.77 -16.72 -3.91
CA PRO A 109 3.39 -17.92 -3.16
C PRO A 109 3.11 -17.68 -1.67
N LYS A 110 3.82 -16.71 -1.07
CA LYS A 110 3.60 -16.33 0.34
C LYS A 110 2.25 -15.69 0.52
N LEU A 111 1.90 -14.73 -0.33
CA LEU A 111 0.60 -14.06 -0.31
C LEU A 111 -0.56 -15.06 -0.54
N LEU A 112 -0.43 -15.97 -1.51
CA LEU A 112 -1.44 -16.99 -1.75
C LEU A 112 -1.64 -17.91 -0.53
N LYS A 113 -0.55 -18.33 0.13
CA LYS A 113 -0.63 -19.10 1.38
C LYS A 113 -1.25 -18.30 2.52
N CYS A 114 -0.98 -16.99 2.60
CA CYS A 114 -1.59 -16.09 3.56
C CYS A 114 -3.11 -16.01 3.33
N TRP A 115 -3.55 -15.80 2.09
CA TRP A 115 -4.99 -15.74 1.75
C TRP A 115 -5.74 -17.01 2.08
N ILE A 116 -5.17 -18.19 1.78
CA ILE A 116 -5.79 -19.50 2.11
C ILE A 116 -5.99 -19.67 3.63
N LYS A 117 -5.08 -19.13 4.44
CA LYS A 117 -5.10 -19.28 5.90
C LYS A 117 -5.76 -18.12 6.62
N PHE A 118 -6.13 -17.07 5.90
CA PHE A 118 -6.62 -15.83 6.49
C PHE A 118 -7.83 -16.05 7.39
N ASN A 119 -7.75 -15.52 8.60
CA ASN A 119 -8.83 -15.52 9.58
C ASN A 119 -9.12 -14.07 10.01
N PRO A 120 -10.28 -13.49 9.68
CA PRO A 120 -10.64 -12.13 10.04
C PRO A 120 -10.61 -11.81 11.53
N GLN A 121 -10.77 -12.81 12.40
CA GLN A 121 -10.73 -12.65 13.85
C GLN A 121 -9.29 -12.46 14.38
N LYS A 122 -8.29 -12.89 13.60
CA LYS A 122 -6.86 -12.80 13.94
C LYS A 122 -6.12 -11.86 13.00
N TRP A 123 -6.70 -10.69 12.75
CA TRP A 123 -6.23 -9.73 11.77
C TRP A 123 -4.73 -9.42 11.86
N THR A 124 -4.20 -9.29 13.06
CA THR A 124 -2.80 -8.92 13.33
C THR A 124 -1.77 -9.97 12.95
N ASP A 125 -2.21 -11.19 12.63
CA ASP A 125 -1.32 -12.30 12.28
C ASP A 125 -1.07 -12.39 10.75
N TYR A 126 -1.69 -11.47 9.97
CA TYR A 126 -1.73 -11.54 8.52
C TYR A 126 -1.30 -10.24 7.84
N ASP A 127 -0.09 -9.78 8.12
CA ASP A 127 0.46 -8.53 7.57
C ASP A 127 0.49 -8.52 6.03
N GLU A 128 0.77 -9.69 5.40
CA GLU A 128 0.77 -9.82 3.94
C GLU A 128 -0.63 -9.61 3.35
N PHE A 129 -1.68 -10.08 4.06
CA PHE A 129 -3.06 -9.82 3.66
C PHE A 129 -3.37 -8.33 3.70
N VAL A 130 -3.01 -7.66 4.80
CA VAL A 130 -3.24 -6.22 4.99
C VAL A 130 -2.53 -5.42 3.90
N GLY A 131 -1.26 -5.72 3.64
CA GLY A 131 -0.49 -5.07 2.59
C GLY A 131 -1.10 -5.23 1.19
N ALA A 132 -1.55 -6.44 0.84
CA ALA A 132 -2.22 -6.70 -0.43
C ALA A 132 -3.57 -5.99 -0.53
N ALA A 133 -4.37 -6.00 0.54
CA ALA A 133 -5.65 -5.30 0.60
C ALA A 133 -5.48 -3.78 0.42
N LEU A 134 -4.46 -3.18 1.03
CA LEU A 134 -4.13 -1.77 0.82
C LEU A 134 -3.78 -1.47 -0.64
N CYS A 135 -3.02 -2.34 -1.31
CA CYS A 135 -2.74 -2.20 -2.74
C CYS A 135 -4.02 -2.25 -3.59
N LEU A 136 -4.97 -3.13 -3.24
CA LEU A 136 -6.24 -3.24 -3.94
C LEU A 136 -7.14 -2.03 -3.71
N LEU A 137 -7.19 -1.51 -2.49
CA LEU A 137 -7.91 -0.28 -2.14
C LEU A 137 -7.33 0.96 -2.82
N ALA A 138 -6.01 0.96 -3.05
CA ALA A 138 -5.32 2.02 -3.76
C ALA A 138 -5.56 1.99 -5.29
N LYS A 139 -5.86 0.80 -5.85
CA LYS A 139 -5.94 0.55 -7.30
C LYS A 139 -6.85 1.53 -8.04
N ASP A 140 -8.00 1.86 -7.49
CA ASP A 140 -9.00 2.69 -8.17
C ASP A 140 -8.56 4.16 -8.29
N ARG A 141 -7.64 4.61 -7.45
CA ARG A 141 -6.99 5.93 -7.57
C ARG A 141 -5.82 5.94 -8.54
N TYR A 142 -5.29 4.77 -8.86
CA TYR A 142 -4.10 4.62 -9.72
C TYR A 142 -4.37 4.91 -11.20
N VAL A 143 -5.57 5.35 -11.52
CA VAL A 143 -5.92 5.79 -12.86
C VAL A 143 -5.19 7.10 -13.15
N ARG A 144 -4.01 7.00 -13.76
CA ARG A 144 -3.32 8.09 -14.45
C ARG A 144 -2.69 9.19 -13.59
N THR A 145 -1.84 8.86 -12.67
CA THR A 145 -0.80 9.80 -12.33
C THR A 145 0.14 9.95 -13.52
N LYS A 146 0.25 11.18 -13.99
CA LYS A 146 1.14 11.70 -15.00
C LYS A 146 2.44 10.92 -15.03
N SER A 147 2.87 10.52 -16.21
CA SER A 147 4.21 9.96 -16.43
C SER A 147 5.20 10.78 -15.60
N ALA A 148 5.77 10.16 -14.61
CA ALA A 148 6.67 10.82 -13.70
C ALA A 148 7.75 11.53 -14.50
N LYS A 149 8.07 12.73 -14.13
CA LYS A 149 9.35 13.35 -14.44
C LYS A 149 10.42 12.62 -13.62
N SER A 150 10.46 11.30 -13.73
CA SER A 150 11.16 10.36 -12.88
C SER A 150 12.66 10.65 -12.76
N GLY A 151 13.29 11.09 -13.83
CA GLY A 151 14.72 11.38 -13.84
C GLY A 151 15.14 12.52 -12.92
N ARG A 152 14.30 13.56 -12.74
CA ARG A 152 14.63 14.70 -11.85
C ARG A 152 14.42 14.35 -10.37
N GLU A 153 13.44 13.53 -10.05
CA GLU A 153 13.13 13.15 -8.67
C GLU A 153 14.12 12.13 -8.13
N VAL A 154 14.47 11.13 -8.93
CA VAL A 154 15.54 10.17 -8.59
C VAL A 154 16.86 10.93 -8.36
N SER A 155 17.21 11.89 -9.20
CA SER A 155 18.40 12.72 -9.02
C SER A 155 18.37 13.54 -7.71
N ARG A 156 17.21 14.08 -7.33
CA ARG A 156 17.05 14.81 -6.05
C ARG A 156 17.20 13.86 -4.86
N TYR A 157 16.61 12.67 -4.91
CA TYR A 157 16.74 11.66 -3.87
C TYR A 157 18.19 11.27 -3.65
N ILE A 158 18.92 10.92 -4.73
CA ILE A 158 20.34 10.56 -4.67
C ILE A 158 21.17 11.70 -4.07
N LYS A 159 20.90 12.96 -4.43
CA LYS A 159 21.59 14.12 -3.86
C LYS A 159 21.29 14.33 -2.38
N SER A 160 20.05 14.12 -1.93
CA SER A 160 19.67 14.22 -0.52
C SER A 160 20.33 13.15 0.33
N TYR A 161 20.40 11.92 -0.19
CA TYR A 161 21.03 10.80 0.48
C TYR A 161 22.54 10.99 0.66
N LYS A 162 23.23 11.53 -0.35
CA LYS A 162 24.66 11.85 -0.26
C LYS A 162 24.99 12.97 0.73
N ARG A 163 24.04 13.85 1.06
CA ARG A 163 24.24 14.92 2.06
C ARG A 163 24.05 14.46 3.51
N LYS A 164 23.43 13.31 3.73
CA LYS A 164 23.16 12.74 5.08
C LYS A 164 24.24 11.72 5.54
N ARG A 165 25.23 11.42 4.69
CA ARG A 165 26.43 10.64 5.00
C ARG A 165 27.65 11.56 5.13
#